data_e4ba6e9991f91e63a5f304d223554e2f
#
_entry.id   e4ba6e9991f91e63a5f304d223554e2f
#
_cell.length_a   1.000
_cell.length_b   1.000
_cell.length_c   1.000
_cell.angle_alpha   90.00
_cell.angle_beta   90.00
_cell.angle_gamma   90.00
#
_symmetry.space_group_name_H-M   'P 1'
#
loop_
_entity.id
_entity.type
_entity.pdbx_description
1 polymer ?
#
loop_
_entity_poly.entity_id
_entity_poly.type
_entity_poly.pdbx_seq_one_letter_code
_entity_poly.pdbx_strand_id
1 'polypeptide(L)'
;MVVVVLPALVMFGVSLPLVAFWSRYPDPLAVHWEFSGPPNGEMALTVYAALLAAGLIVTWGALIAGARQTMPSAPLTAVTYSIMGLLAAVNAQIVAANLDAATWEEADETSAALFFAVLVVGAVAGAVGWFAAGGSHGVPVDVPLAAASAPTKNWSGSASNGWVALGAALPIVLVVFIDPIW
;
A
#
# COMPACT_ATOMS: atom_id res chain seq x y z
N MET A 1 -16.08 -8.67 4.85
CA MET A 1 -15.88 -7.68 5.94
C MET A 1 -14.45 -7.61 6.41
N VAL A 2 -13.79 -8.71 6.77
CA VAL A 2 -12.38 -8.75 7.23
C VAL A 2 -11.42 -8.13 6.19
N VAL A 3 -11.62 -8.38 4.91
CA VAL A 3 -10.78 -7.91 3.79
C VAL A 3 -10.67 -6.37 3.69
N VAL A 4 -11.61 -5.63 4.25
CA VAL A 4 -11.61 -4.15 4.23
C VAL A 4 -11.24 -3.56 5.60
N VAL A 5 -11.67 -4.20 6.68
CA VAL A 5 -11.49 -3.67 8.04
C VAL A 5 -10.04 -3.83 8.53
N LEU A 6 -9.43 -4.99 8.29
CA LEU A 6 -8.07 -5.26 8.75
C LEU A 6 -7.04 -4.28 8.16
N PRO A 7 -7.00 -4.04 6.83
CA PRO A 7 -6.12 -3.03 6.28
C PRO A 7 -6.34 -1.63 6.86
N ALA A 8 -7.61 -1.22 7.05
CA ALA A 8 -7.92 0.08 7.63
C ALA A 8 -7.36 0.23 9.06
N LEU A 9 -7.46 -0.82 9.89
CA LEU A 9 -6.90 -0.83 11.25
C LEU A 9 -5.37 -0.77 11.24
N VAL A 10 -4.73 -1.52 10.35
CA VAL A 10 -3.26 -1.49 10.21
C VAL A 10 -2.81 -0.09 9.81
N MET A 11 -3.48 0.52 8.84
CA MET A 11 -3.14 1.84 8.34
C MET A 11 -3.35 2.94 9.36
N PHE A 12 -4.45 2.89 10.10
CA PHE A 12 -4.69 3.80 11.22
C PHE A 12 -3.58 3.64 12.27
N GLY A 13 -3.25 2.40 12.66
CA GLY A 13 -2.22 2.11 13.65
C GLY A 13 -0.83 2.62 13.25
N VAL A 14 -0.46 2.50 11.96
CA VAL A 14 0.84 2.96 11.45
C VAL A 14 0.89 4.48 11.28
N SER A 15 -0.25 5.13 11.03
CA SER A 15 -0.31 6.59 10.89
C SER A 15 -0.46 7.31 12.23
N LEU A 16 -0.91 6.61 13.27
CA LEU A 16 -1.13 7.19 14.59
C LEU A 16 0.12 7.85 15.19
N PRO A 17 1.34 7.26 15.14
CA PRO A 17 2.54 7.90 15.67
C PRO A 17 2.83 9.24 15.02
N LEU A 18 2.64 9.38 13.70
CA LEU A 18 2.86 10.64 13.00
C LEU A 18 1.98 11.77 13.57
N VAL A 19 0.73 11.45 13.89
CA VAL A 19 -0.21 12.43 14.46
C VAL A 19 0.05 12.65 15.95
N ALA A 20 0.28 11.56 16.71
CA ALA A 20 0.44 11.61 18.17
C ALA A 20 1.72 12.35 18.59
N PHE A 21 2.78 12.26 17.79
CA PHE A 21 4.09 12.84 18.08
C PHE A 21 4.45 13.97 17.12
N TRP A 22 3.47 14.64 16.50
CA TRP A 22 3.66 15.66 15.47
C TRP A 22 4.72 16.69 15.81
N SER A 23 4.74 17.19 17.04
CA SER A 23 5.70 18.20 17.52
C SER A 23 7.11 17.67 17.80
N ARG A 24 7.32 16.36 17.67
CA ARG A 24 8.63 15.70 17.89
C ARG A 24 9.34 15.38 16.60
N TYR A 25 8.77 15.74 15.46
CA TYR A 25 9.40 15.57 14.16
C TYR A 25 10.00 16.88 13.69
N PRO A 26 11.14 16.85 13.00
CA PRO A 26 11.66 18.02 12.32
C PRO A 26 10.72 18.43 11.18
N ASP A 27 10.73 19.70 10.82
CA ASP A 27 10.10 20.20 9.61
C ASP A 27 11.13 21.04 8.86
N PRO A 28 11.66 20.54 7.75
CA PRO A 28 11.21 19.36 6.98
C PRO A 28 11.64 18.01 7.59
N LEU A 29 10.95 16.93 7.14
CA LEU A 29 11.30 15.54 7.44
C LEU A 29 12.37 15.02 6.48
N ALA A 30 13.28 14.15 6.94
CA ALA A 30 14.02 13.26 6.07
C ALA A 30 13.07 12.22 5.46
N VAL A 31 13.03 12.13 4.14
CA VAL A 31 12.15 11.20 3.42
C VAL A 31 12.87 10.34 2.39
N HIS A 32 14.12 10.63 2.14
CA HIS A 32 14.94 9.89 1.19
C HIS A 32 16.30 9.57 1.78
N TRP A 33 16.73 8.33 1.54
CA TRP A 33 18.06 7.81 1.86
C TRP A 33 18.59 7.08 0.63
N GLU A 34 19.88 7.08 0.43
CA GLU A 34 20.48 6.10 -0.45
C GLU A 34 20.28 4.68 0.12
N PHE A 35 20.77 3.69 -0.59
CA PHE A 35 20.61 2.28 -0.18
C PHE A 35 21.11 1.99 1.25
N SER A 36 22.04 2.81 1.74
CA SER A 36 22.54 2.82 3.14
C SER A 36 23.20 4.17 3.45
N GLY A 37 23.14 4.59 4.72
CA GLY A 37 23.77 5.82 5.19
C GLY A 37 22.80 6.91 5.63
N PRO A 38 23.30 8.15 5.76
CA PRO A 38 22.49 9.28 6.22
C PRO A 38 21.41 9.68 5.21
N PRO A 39 20.41 10.45 5.66
CA PRO A 39 19.39 10.98 4.76
C PRO A 39 20.02 11.94 3.74
N ASN A 40 19.45 11.98 2.54
CA ASN A 40 19.90 12.86 1.45
C ASN A 40 18.75 13.55 0.71
N GLY A 41 17.53 13.51 1.28
CA GLY A 41 16.38 14.25 0.77
C GLY A 41 15.35 14.54 1.84
N GLU A 42 14.71 15.70 1.71
CA GLU A 42 13.77 16.23 2.69
C GLU A 42 12.40 16.54 2.07
N MET A 43 11.38 16.62 2.91
CA MET A 43 10.04 17.05 2.52
C MET A 43 9.34 17.73 3.71
N ALA A 44 8.61 18.81 3.45
CA ALA A 44 7.82 19.43 4.50
C ALA A 44 6.88 18.41 5.16
N LEU A 45 6.83 18.39 6.49
CA LEU A 45 6.04 17.46 7.30
C LEU A 45 4.56 17.43 6.86
N THR A 46 3.99 18.60 6.57
CA THR A 46 2.60 18.73 6.12
C THR A 46 2.37 18.12 4.74
N VAL A 47 3.34 18.27 3.83
CA VAL A 47 3.28 17.68 2.47
C VAL A 47 3.38 16.16 2.58
N TYR A 48 4.31 15.65 3.37
CA TYR A 48 4.43 14.22 3.63
C TYR A 48 3.12 13.61 4.17
N ALA A 49 2.54 14.23 5.21
CA ALA A 49 1.29 13.78 5.80
C ALA A 49 0.13 13.80 4.79
N ALA A 50 0.05 14.83 3.94
CA ALA A 50 -0.97 14.92 2.89
C ALA A 50 -0.81 13.82 1.82
N LEU A 51 0.42 13.55 1.37
CA LEU A 51 0.70 12.48 0.40
C LEU A 51 0.42 11.09 0.99
N LEU A 52 0.80 10.86 2.25
CA LEU A 52 0.47 9.62 2.95
C LEU A 52 -1.06 9.44 3.02
N ALA A 53 -1.79 10.44 3.50
CA ALA A 53 -3.25 10.40 3.59
C ALA A 53 -3.91 10.15 2.21
N ALA A 54 -3.45 10.82 1.16
CA ALA A 54 -3.93 10.62 -0.20
C ALA A 54 -3.69 9.18 -0.69
N GLY A 55 -2.49 8.65 -0.50
CA GLY A 55 -2.14 7.25 -0.85
C GLY A 55 -3.03 6.25 -0.12
N LEU A 56 -3.27 6.49 1.16
CA LEU A 56 -4.14 5.65 1.99
C LEU A 56 -5.60 5.69 1.51
N ILE A 57 -6.14 6.87 1.25
CA ILE A 57 -7.52 7.05 0.76
C ILE A 57 -7.72 6.37 -0.59
N VAL A 58 -6.79 6.56 -1.53
CA VAL A 58 -6.85 5.95 -2.87
C VAL A 58 -6.81 4.42 -2.76
N THR A 59 -5.89 3.88 -1.97
CA THR A 59 -5.72 2.43 -1.83
C THR A 59 -6.94 1.80 -1.14
N TRP A 60 -7.45 2.44 -0.10
CA TRP A 60 -8.65 1.97 0.59
C TRP A 60 -9.91 2.13 -0.26
N GLY A 61 -10.01 3.22 -1.02
CA GLY A 61 -11.08 3.42 -2.00
C GLY A 61 -11.10 2.31 -3.06
N ALA A 62 -9.93 1.88 -3.54
CA ALA A 62 -9.79 0.76 -4.47
C ALA A 62 -10.28 -0.56 -3.86
N LEU A 63 -9.96 -0.83 -2.57
CA LEU A 63 -10.48 -2.01 -1.87
C LEU A 63 -12.00 -2.00 -1.75
N ILE A 64 -12.58 -0.86 -1.37
CA ILE A 64 -14.04 -0.72 -1.24
C ILE A 64 -14.70 -0.90 -2.61
N ALA A 65 -14.17 -0.27 -3.65
CA ALA A 65 -14.69 -0.41 -5.00
C ALA A 65 -14.62 -1.87 -5.50
N GLY A 66 -13.51 -2.54 -5.24
CA GLY A 66 -13.35 -3.97 -5.54
C GLY A 66 -14.32 -4.87 -4.76
N ALA A 67 -14.53 -4.57 -3.48
CA ALA A 67 -15.42 -5.34 -2.62
C ALA A 67 -16.93 -5.19 -2.99
N ARG A 68 -17.29 -4.11 -3.69
CA ARG A 68 -18.65 -3.90 -4.22
C ARG A 68 -18.93 -4.68 -5.50
N GLN A 69 -17.90 -5.09 -6.21
CA GLN A 69 -18.03 -6.05 -7.30
C GLN A 69 -18.17 -7.43 -6.67
N THR A 70 -19.03 -8.27 -7.21
CA THR A 70 -19.60 -9.50 -6.63
C THR A 70 -18.62 -10.49 -5.96
N MET A 71 -17.31 -10.39 -6.23
CA MET A 71 -16.21 -10.96 -5.42
C MET A 71 -14.90 -10.23 -5.75
N PRO A 72 -14.15 -9.73 -4.76
CA PRO A 72 -12.82 -9.18 -5.02
C PRO A 72 -11.93 -10.30 -5.57
N SER A 73 -11.34 -10.10 -6.75
CA SER A 73 -10.43 -11.09 -7.31
C SER A 73 -9.18 -11.18 -6.41
N ALA A 74 -8.69 -12.40 -6.18
CA ALA A 74 -7.51 -12.63 -5.36
C ALA A 74 -6.29 -11.79 -5.83
N PRO A 75 -6.00 -11.66 -7.15
CA PRO A 75 -4.93 -10.79 -7.62
C PRO A 75 -5.11 -9.32 -7.23
N LEU A 76 -6.30 -8.74 -7.37
CA LEU A 76 -6.55 -7.34 -7.02
C LEU A 76 -6.36 -7.13 -5.51
N THR A 77 -6.87 -8.03 -4.69
CA THR A 77 -6.72 -7.97 -3.25
C THR A 77 -5.24 -8.10 -2.85
N ALA A 78 -4.52 -9.03 -3.45
CA ALA A 78 -3.09 -9.22 -3.20
C ALA A 78 -2.29 -7.95 -3.50
N VAL A 79 -2.48 -7.35 -4.69
CA VAL A 79 -1.79 -6.12 -5.09
C VAL A 79 -2.13 -4.98 -4.14
N THR A 80 -3.39 -4.79 -3.80
CA THR A 80 -3.81 -3.72 -2.90
C THR A 80 -3.21 -3.90 -1.51
N TYR A 81 -3.19 -5.11 -0.97
CA TYR A 81 -2.54 -5.41 0.31
C TYR A 81 -1.03 -5.21 0.26
N SER A 82 -0.37 -5.59 -0.85
CA SER A 82 1.06 -5.30 -1.05
C SER A 82 1.36 -3.81 -0.98
N ILE A 83 0.60 -2.99 -1.70
CA ILE A 83 0.77 -1.54 -1.71
C ILE A 83 0.56 -0.97 -0.31
N MET A 84 -0.49 -1.41 0.39
CA MET A 84 -0.76 -0.97 1.76
C MET A 84 0.36 -1.38 2.72
N GLY A 85 0.86 -2.61 2.60
CA GLY A 85 2.00 -3.10 3.39
C GLY A 85 3.27 -2.29 3.15
N LEU A 86 3.57 -1.97 1.90
CA LEU A 86 4.70 -1.11 1.53
C LEU A 86 4.56 0.29 2.12
N LEU A 87 3.41 0.95 1.91
CA LEU A 87 3.14 2.28 2.47
C LEU A 87 3.26 2.29 4.00
N ALA A 88 2.73 1.26 4.66
CA ALA A 88 2.82 1.11 6.11
C ALA A 88 4.27 0.96 6.58
N ALA A 89 5.06 0.11 5.91
CA ALA A 89 6.44 -0.14 6.29
C ALA A 89 7.34 1.08 6.03
N VAL A 90 7.17 1.76 4.90
CA VAL A 90 7.88 3.01 4.59
C VAL A 90 7.53 4.10 5.59
N ASN A 91 6.23 4.29 5.89
CA ASN A 91 5.83 5.27 6.89
C ASN A 91 6.41 4.96 8.27
N ALA A 92 6.39 3.70 8.68
CA ALA A 92 6.99 3.29 9.96
C ALA A 92 8.49 3.61 10.01
N GLN A 93 9.21 3.37 8.92
CA GLN A 93 10.65 3.69 8.82
C GLN A 93 10.89 5.20 8.89
N ILE A 94 10.16 6.00 8.09
CA ILE A 94 10.30 7.46 8.07
C ILE A 94 9.98 8.05 9.44
N VAL A 95 8.87 7.62 10.05
CA VAL A 95 8.45 8.07 11.37
C VAL A 95 9.49 7.71 12.44
N ALA A 96 10.03 6.49 12.43
CA ALA A 96 11.04 6.07 13.38
C ALA A 96 12.36 6.84 13.21
N ALA A 97 12.82 7.00 11.98
CA ALA A 97 14.10 7.66 11.70
C ALA A 97 14.10 9.16 12.05
N ASN A 98 12.96 9.83 11.96
CA ASN A 98 12.84 11.27 12.23
C ASN A 98 12.42 11.59 13.66
N LEU A 99 12.05 10.59 14.48
CA LEU A 99 11.54 10.84 15.83
C LEU A 99 12.63 11.43 16.73
N ASP A 100 12.37 12.61 17.26
CA ASP A 100 13.29 13.38 18.11
C ASP A 100 14.58 13.88 17.41
N ALA A 101 14.68 13.78 16.08
CA ALA A 101 15.73 14.44 15.34
C ALA A 101 15.54 15.96 15.41
N ALA A 102 16.64 16.71 15.65
CA ALA A 102 16.57 18.18 15.72
C ALA A 102 16.43 18.79 14.31
N THR A 103 17.04 18.18 13.32
CA THR A 103 16.91 18.52 11.90
C THR A 103 16.77 17.26 11.06
N TRP A 104 16.41 17.40 9.79
CA TRP A 104 16.27 16.24 8.91
C TRP A 104 17.60 15.53 8.65
N GLU A 105 18.75 16.28 8.66
CA GLU A 105 20.08 15.73 8.48
C GLU A 105 20.52 14.84 9.65
N GLU A 106 19.92 15.06 10.84
CA GLU A 106 20.20 14.29 12.05
C GLU A 106 19.27 13.07 12.20
N ALA A 107 18.36 12.86 11.24
CA ALA A 107 17.53 11.66 11.25
C ALA A 107 18.39 10.39 11.15
N ASP A 108 17.91 9.32 11.76
CA ASP A 108 18.64 8.04 11.81
C ASP A 108 18.99 7.54 10.41
N GLU A 109 20.19 6.99 10.30
CA GLU A 109 20.66 6.35 9.08
C GLU A 109 19.82 5.12 8.73
N THR A 110 19.63 4.88 7.44
CA THR A 110 18.99 3.66 6.97
C THR A 110 20.03 2.59 6.62
N SER A 111 19.58 1.35 6.51
CA SER A 111 20.41 0.23 6.11
C SER A 111 19.76 -0.57 4.98
N ALA A 112 20.59 -1.23 4.18
CA ALA A 112 20.09 -2.16 3.17
C ALA A 112 19.13 -3.23 3.74
N ALA A 113 19.38 -3.66 4.99
CA ALA A 113 18.49 -4.62 5.65
C ALA A 113 17.08 -4.06 5.89
N LEU A 114 16.95 -2.79 6.28
CA LEU A 114 15.67 -2.11 6.44
C LEU A 114 14.94 -1.97 5.09
N PHE A 115 15.67 -1.62 4.04
CA PHE A 115 15.10 -1.57 2.70
C PHE A 115 14.51 -2.92 2.27
N PHE A 116 15.25 -4.01 2.44
CA PHE A 116 14.74 -5.35 2.14
C PHE A 116 13.58 -5.74 3.06
N ALA A 117 13.58 -5.35 4.33
CA ALA A 117 12.48 -5.61 5.25
C ALA A 117 11.18 -4.96 4.77
N VAL A 118 11.21 -3.74 4.23
CA VAL A 118 10.06 -3.07 3.62
C VAL A 118 9.47 -3.90 2.47
N LEU A 119 10.34 -4.39 1.57
CA LEU A 119 9.91 -5.23 0.45
C LEU A 119 9.28 -6.55 0.93
N VAL A 120 9.86 -7.19 1.95
CA VAL A 120 9.31 -8.42 2.55
C VAL A 120 7.95 -8.16 3.17
N VAL A 121 7.76 -7.05 3.89
CA VAL A 121 6.44 -6.68 4.45
C VAL A 121 5.40 -6.52 3.35
N GLY A 122 5.73 -5.85 2.25
CA GLY A 122 4.85 -5.72 1.09
C GLY A 122 4.47 -7.08 0.47
N ALA A 123 5.45 -7.96 0.30
CA ALA A 123 5.22 -9.29 -0.26
C ALA A 123 4.34 -10.17 0.66
N VAL A 124 4.61 -10.15 1.97
CA VAL A 124 3.80 -10.87 2.97
C VAL A 124 2.37 -10.33 3.01
N ALA A 125 2.19 -9.01 3.01
CA ALA A 125 0.87 -8.41 2.96
C ALA A 125 0.11 -8.84 1.69
N GLY A 126 0.76 -8.87 0.54
CA GLY A 126 0.18 -9.36 -0.70
C GLY A 126 -0.25 -10.84 -0.63
N ALA A 127 0.59 -11.69 -0.06
CA ALA A 127 0.24 -13.09 0.16
C ALA A 127 -0.98 -13.23 1.09
N VAL A 128 -1.03 -12.47 2.18
CA VAL A 128 -2.20 -12.42 3.07
C VAL A 128 -3.45 -12.00 2.30
N GLY A 129 -3.36 -10.95 1.48
CA GLY A 129 -4.48 -10.49 0.65
C GLY A 129 -4.96 -11.56 -0.34
N TRP A 130 -4.05 -12.28 -0.96
CA TRP A 130 -4.35 -13.39 -1.87
C TRP A 130 -5.15 -14.50 -1.17
N PHE A 131 -4.68 -14.97 -0.02
CA PHE A 131 -5.34 -16.02 0.74
C PHE A 131 -6.66 -15.54 1.36
N ALA A 132 -6.73 -14.30 1.85
CA ALA A 132 -7.95 -13.71 2.39
C ALA A 132 -9.08 -13.59 1.35
N ALA A 133 -8.73 -13.43 0.07
CA ALA A 133 -9.69 -13.42 -1.03
C ALA A 133 -10.06 -14.83 -1.53
N GLY A 134 -9.65 -15.90 -0.83
CA GLY A 134 -9.99 -17.28 -1.15
C GLY A 134 -9.03 -17.95 -2.15
N GLY A 135 -7.93 -17.27 -2.50
CA GLY A 135 -6.96 -17.83 -3.46
C GLY A 135 -7.59 -18.11 -4.83
N SER A 136 -6.86 -18.84 -5.67
CA SER A 136 -7.35 -19.27 -6.98
C SER A 136 -8.09 -20.62 -6.94
N HIS A 137 -8.63 -20.99 -5.80
CA HIS A 137 -9.48 -22.16 -5.72
C HIS A 137 -10.81 -21.82 -6.43
N GLY A 138 -10.78 -21.86 -7.75
CA GLY A 138 -11.98 -22.08 -8.52
C GLY A 138 -12.54 -23.42 -8.06
N VAL A 139 -13.43 -23.41 -7.06
CA VAL A 139 -14.32 -24.54 -6.85
C VAL A 139 -14.99 -24.70 -8.20
N PRO A 140 -14.87 -25.86 -8.87
CA PRO A 140 -15.69 -26.11 -10.03
C PRO A 140 -17.12 -25.98 -9.52
N VAL A 141 -17.79 -24.86 -9.90
CA VAL A 141 -19.22 -24.81 -9.71
C VAL A 141 -19.72 -25.82 -10.71
N ASP A 142 -20.09 -27.00 -10.24
CA ASP A 142 -20.92 -27.92 -11.00
C ASP A 142 -22.24 -27.20 -11.27
N VAL A 143 -22.23 -26.37 -12.31
CA VAL A 143 -23.46 -25.74 -12.82
C VAL A 143 -24.23 -26.89 -13.42
N PRO A 144 -25.37 -27.26 -12.84
CA PRO A 144 -26.20 -28.33 -13.45
C PRO A 144 -26.45 -27.96 -14.92
N LEU A 145 -26.22 -28.91 -15.81
CA LEU A 145 -26.37 -28.73 -17.27
C LEU A 145 -27.76 -28.14 -17.68
N ALA A 146 -28.75 -28.26 -16.82
CA ALA A 146 -30.09 -27.66 -17.00
C ALA A 146 -30.09 -26.11 -16.95
N ALA A 147 -29.07 -25.46 -16.36
CA ALA A 147 -28.97 -23.99 -16.32
C ALA A 147 -28.21 -23.40 -17.52
N ALA A 148 -27.65 -24.24 -18.42
CA ALA A 148 -26.86 -23.81 -19.55
C ALA A 148 -27.67 -23.21 -20.71
N SER A 149 -29.01 -23.21 -20.63
CA SER A 149 -29.90 -22.65 -21.68
C SER A 149 -30.30 -21.18 -21.48
N ALA A 150 -29.89 -20.55 -20.36
CA ALA A 150 -30.02 -19.10 -20.22
C ALA A 150 -28.92 -18.39 -21.02
N PRO A 151 -29.25 -17.32 -21.79
CA PRO A 151 -28.25 -16.56 -22.51
C PRO A 151 -27.26 -15.99 -21.49
N THR A 152 -26.07 -16.62 -21.39
CA THR A 152 -24.98 -16.13 -20.55
C THR A 152 -24.55 -14.81 -21.15
N LYS A 153 -24.81 -13.72 -20.42
CA LYS A 153 -24.24 -12.42 -20.73
C LYS A 153 -22.72 -12.62 -20.65
N ASN A 154 -22.07 -12.73 -21.80
CA ASN A 154 -20.60 -12.92 -21.87
C ASN A 154 -19.92 -11.74 -21.20
N TRP A 155 -19.53 -11.91 -19.96
CA TRP A 155 -18.66 -11.00 -19.23
C TRP A 155 -17.19 -11.24 -19.65
N SER A 156 -16.87 -10.94 -20.90
CA SER A 156 -15.49 -10.97 -21.38
C SER A 156 -14.70 -9.70 -21.04
N GLY A 157 -15.28 -8.78 -20.23
CA GLY A 157 -14.72 -7.46 -19.96
C GLY A 157 -13.97 -7.29 -18.63
N SER A 158 -13.83 -8.30 -17.77
CA SER A 158 -13.34 -8.06 -16.42
C SER A 158 -11.82 -8.10 -16.22
N ALA A 159 -11.07 -8.61 -17.18
CA ALA A 159 -9.60 -8.68 -17.05
C ALA A 159 -8.89 -7.34 -17.30
N SER A 160 -9.51 -6.42 -18.06
CA SER A 160 -8.87 -5.14 -18.43
C SER A 160 -8.86 -4.10 -17.31
N ASN A 161 -9.82 -4.16 -16.39
CA ASN A 161 -9.96 -3.12 -15.35
C ASN A 161 -8.96 -3.27 -14.18
N GLY A 162 -8.41 -4.46 -13.96
CA GLY A 162 -7.36 -4.67 -12.95
C GLY A 162 -6.04 -4.00 -13.32
N TRP A 163 -5.70 -3.94 -14.59
CA TRP A 163 -4.47 -3.32 -15.08
C TRP A 163 -4.50 -1.79 -15.02
N VAL A 164 -5.69 -1.18 -15.12
CA VAL A 164 -5.84 0.27 -14.99
C VAL A 164 -5.58 0.73 -13.54
N ALA A 165 -6.03 -0.05 -12.54
CA ALA A 165 -5.74 0.24 -11.14
C ALA A 165 -4.23 0.06 -10.82
N LEU A 166 -3.58 -0.95 -11.40
CA LEU A 166 -2.12 -1.15 -11.32
C LEU A 166 -1.36 0.00 -11.97
N GLY A 167 -1.79 0.45 -13.16
CA GLY A 167 -1.18 1.55 -13.87
C GLY A 167 -1.30 2.90 -13.14
N ALA A 168 -2.33 3.10 -12.33
CA ALA A 168 -2.51 4.31 -11.54
C ALA A 168 -1.73 4.30 -10.21
N ALA A 169 -1.52 3.13 -9.60
CA ALA A 169 -0.79 3.01 -8.34
C ALA A 169 0.73 2.97 -8.53
N LEU A 170 1.22 2.43 -9.65
CA LEU A 170 2.65 2.36 -9.95
C LEU A 170 3.35 3.72 -9.99
N PRO A 171 2.80 4.78 -10.61
CA PRO A 171 3.42 6.11 -10.62
C PRO A 171 3.54 6.72 -9.22
N ILE A 172 2.58 6.46 -8.33
CA ILE A 172 2.62 7.01 -6.96
C ILE A 172 3.75 6.35 -6.17
N VAL A 173 3.94 5.04 -6.31
CA VAL A 173 5.05 4.31 -5.70
C VAL A 173 6.38 4.75 -6.30
N LEU A 174 6.44 4.94 -7.62
CA LEU A 174 7.65 5.37 -8.33
C LEU A 174 8.06 6.80 -7.99
N VAL A 175 7.11 7.73 -7.82
CA VAL A 175 7.40 9.13 -7.44
C VAL A 175 7.98 9.22 -6.02
N VAL A 176 7.63 8.30 -5.13
CA VAL A 176 8.19 8.25 -3.76
C VAL A 176 9.58 7.60 -3.73
N PHE A 177 9.92 6.74 -4.71
CA PHE A 177 11.13 5.91 -4.70
C PHE A 177 12.13 6.19 -5.81
N ILE A 178 11.74 6.90 -6.88
CA ILE A 178 12.64 7.23 -7.98
C ILE A 178 12.87 8.74 -7.97
N ASP A 179 14.02 9.09 -7.40
CA ASP A 179 14.79 10.30 -7.60
C ASP A 179 13.98 11.59 -7.78
N PRO A 180 13.80 12.41 -6.75
CA PRO A 180 13.53 13.81 -6.98
C PRO A 180 14.81 14.42 -7.56
N ILE A 181 14.84 14.59 -8.89
CA ILE A 181 15.79 15.50 -9.56
C ILE A 181 15.53 16.90 -8.99
N TRP A 182 16.19 17.21 -7.88
CA TRP A 182 16.33 18.56 -7.33
C TRP A 182 17.72 18.74 -6.72
#